data_fd7ea6377bed5acc4a36739bed0e3fef
#
_entry.id   fd7ea6377bed5acc4a36739bed0e3fef
#
_cell.length_a   1.000
_cell.length_b   1.000
_cell.length_c   1.000
_cell.angle_alpha   90.00
_cell.angle_beta   90.00
_cell.angle_gamma   90.00
#
_symmetry.space_group_name_H-M   'P 1'
#
loop_
_entity.id
_entity.type
_entity.pdbx_description
1 polymer ?
#
loop_
_entity_poly.entity_id
_entity_poly.type
_entity_poly.pdbx_seq_one_letter_code
_entity_poly.pdbx_strand_id
1 'polypeptide(L)'
;LENSTRDKIFYTSFRLFLENGYEATNIRDICKEVGVKASTIYFYYKSKQDLFFYIYDYIYKDYIDYMESIETMDKNIHLKEKLYTLLKKKIEYYVSDISKRKFILRCHMFPPEEIANVIREKYKFYIAEENKIILDIMGNPQYNDKFITKNINSYLIKCKKLEDYLLYEMITSNIRINDKVVSKLWDIFFELM
;
A
#
# COMPACT_ATOMS: atom_id res chain seq x y z
N LEU A 1 0.47 -8.29 -20.79
CA LEU A 1 -0.58 -9.17 -20.24
C LEU A 1 -1.98 -8.51 -20.15
N GLU A 2 -2.27 -7.56 -21.03
CA GLU A 2 -3.58 -6.87 -21.09
C GLU A 2 -4.46 -7.48 -22.19
N ASN A 3 -4.76 -8.78 -22.15
CA ASN A 3 -5.45 -9.41 -23.28
C ASN A 3 -6.96 -9.58 -23.11
N SER A 4 -7.52 -9.43 -21.91
CA SER A 4 -8.95 -9.57 -21.70
C SER A 4 -9.69 -8.22 -21.63
N THR A 5 -10.95 -8.20 -22.01
CA THR A 5 -11.81 -7.01 -21.82
C THR A 5 -11.88 -6.58 -20.35
N ARG A 6 -11.86 -7.55 -19.42
CA ARG A 6 -11.85 -7.30 -17.98
C ARG A 6 -10.58 -6.55 -17.56
N ASP A 7 -9.41 -6.95 -18.07
CA ASP A 7 -8.13 -6.30 -17.75
C ASP A 7 -8.11 -4.87 -18.29
N LYS A 8 -8.58 -4.66 -19.52
CA LYS A 8 -8.70 -3.30 -20.09
C LYS A 8 -9.60 -2.39 -19.23
N ILE A 9 -10.74 -2.89 -18.78
CA ILE A 9 -11.63 -2.16 -17.87
C ILE A 9 -10.89 -1.85 -16.56
N PHE A 10 -10.21 -2.82 -15.96
CA PHE A 10 -9.46 -2.65 -14.73
C PHE A 10 -8.39 -1.55 -14.85
N TYR A 11 -7.46 -1.67 -15.79
CA TYR A 11 -6.35 -0.73 -15.92
C TYR A 11 -6.80 0.68 -16.32
N THR A 12 -7.78 0.78 -17.22
CA THR A 12 -8.37 2.09 -17.59
C THR A 12 -9.04 2.73 -16.38
N SER A 13 -9.82 1.97 -15.62
CA SER A 13 -10.49 2.49 -14.43
C SER A 13 -9.51 2.88 -13.33
N PHE A 14 -8.49 2.07 -13.09
CA PHE A 14 -7.41 2.39 -12.15
C PHE A 14 -6.76 3.74 -12.49
N ARG A 15 -6.38 3.92 -13.76
CA ARG A 15 -5.77 5.17 -14.23
C ARG A 15 -6.73 6.36 -14.07
N LEU A 16 -7.99 6.24 -14.51
CA LEU A 16 -8.97 7.31 -14.39
C LEU A 16 -9.28 7.67 -12.93
N PHE A 17 -9.41 6.71 -12.05
CA PHE A 17 -9.57 6.96 -10.61
C PHE A 17 -8.33 7.61 -9.99
N LEU A 18 -7.14 7.22 -10.44
CA LEU A 18 -5.89 7.83 -9.99
C LEU A 18 -5.77 9.30 -10.44
N GLU A 19 -6.10 9.60 -11.68
CA GLU A 19 -5.96 10.93 -12.28
C GLU A 19 -7.07 11.88 -11.80
N ASN A 20 -8.32 11.46 -11.92
CA ASN A 20 -9.50 12.31 -11.71
C ASN A 20 -10.13 12.15 -10.32
N GLY A 21 -9.88 11.03 -9.63
CA GLY A 21 -10.54 10.64 -8.39
C GLY A 21 -11.85 9.88 -8.62
N TYR A 22 -12.40 9.37 -7.51
CA TYR A 22 -13.63 8.57 -7.55
C TYR A 22 -14.83 9.37 -8.08
N GLU A 23 -15.06 10.57 -7.56
CA GLU A 23 -16.26 11.37 -7.85
C GLU A 23 -16.31 11.81 -9.31
N ALA A 24 -15.21 12.34 -9.86
CA ALA A 24 -15.13 12.83 -11.22
C ALA A 24 -15.04 11.73 -12.29
N THR A 25 -14.72 10.50 -11.92
CA THR A 25 -14.72 9.35 -12.85
C THR A 25 -16.11 8.75 -12.94
N ASN A 26 -16.64 8.59 -14.16
CA ASN A 26 -17.91 7.93 -14.37
C ASN A 26 -17.78 6.70 -15.30
N ILE A 27 -18.76 5.80 -15.23
CA ILE A 27 -18.75 4.55 -16.03
C ILE A 27 -18.76 4.84 -17.53
N ARG A 28 -19.37 5.98 -17.97
CA ARG A 28 -19.42 6.32 -19.40
C ARG A 28 -18.04 6.68 -19.95
N ASP A 29 -17.21 7.36 -19.14
CA ASP A 29 -15.84 7.71 -19.55
C ASP A 29 -14.98 6.45 -19.67
N ILE A 30 -15.12 5.52 -18.73
CA ILE A 30 -14.45 4.22 -18.79
C ILE A 30 -14.91 3.46 -20.06
N CYS A 31 -16.22 3.40 -20.33
CA CYS A 31 -16.77 2.75 -21.52
C CYS A 31 -16.20 3.33 -22.81
N LYS A 32 -16.17 4.66 -22.91
CA LYS A 32 -15.65 5.37 -24.08
C LYS A 32 -14.19 5.04 -24.34
N GLU A 33 -13.40 5.01 -23.30
CA GLU A 33 -11.97 4.78 -23.43
C GLU A 33 -11.62 3.32 -23.71
N VAL A 34 -12.30 2.37 -23.04
CA VAL A 34 -12.12 0.92 -23.31
C VAL A 34 -12.72 0.49 -24.64
N GLY A 35 -13.67 1.26 -25.18
CA GLY A 35 -14.41 0.92 -26.40
C GLY A 35 -15.50 -0.14 -26.17
N VAL A 36 -16.16 -0.12 -24.98
CA VAL A 36 -17.22 -1.10 -24.64
C VAL A 36 -18.53 -0.40 -24.24
N LYS A 37 -19.64 -1.16 -24.21
CA LYS A 37 -20.92 -0.68 -23.69
C LYS A 37 -20.94 -0.77 -22.16
N ALA A 38 -21.78 0.05 -21.51
CA ALA A 38 -21.95 0.02 -20.07
C ALA A 38 -22.41 -1.35 -19.54
N SER A 39 -23.22 -2.08 -20.31
CA SER A 39 -23.62 -3.46 -19.99
C SER A 39 -22.43 -4.41 -19.86
N THR A 40 -21.36 -4.20 -20.61
CA THR A 40 -20.13 -5.00 -20.50
C THR A 40 -19.41 -4.73 -19.17
N ILE A 41 -19.36 -3.47 -18.71
CA ILE A 41 -18.78 -3.15 -17.39
C ILE A 41 -19.63 -3.75 -16.29
N TYR A 42 -20.95 -3.58 -16.35
CA TYR A 42 -21.88 -4.11 -15.35
C TYR A 42 -21.98 -5.64 -15.33
N PHE A 43 -21.55 -6.32 -16.39
CA PHE A 43 -21.36 -7.77 -16.38
C PHE A 43 -20.25 -8.21 -15.41
N TYR A 44 -19.16 -7.43 -15.31
CA TYR A 44 -18.02 -7.75 -14.44
C TYR A 44 -18.13 -7.11 -13.05
N TYR A 45 -18.70 -5.91 -12.95
CA TYR A 45 -18.74 -5.09 -11.75
C TYR A 45 -20.13 -4.48 -11.57
N LYS A 46 -20.77 -4.73 -10.43
CA LYS A 46 -22.17 -4.35 -10.17
C LYS A 46 -22.40 -2.83 -10.16
N SER A 47 -21.37 -2.04 -9.85
CA SER A 47 -21.44 -0.58 -9.75
C SER A 47 -20.06 0.04 -9.93
N LYS A 48 -19.99 1.38 -10.03
CA LYS A 48 -18.73 2.14 -9.96
C LYS A 48 -17.99 1.87 -8.65
N GLN A 49 -18.72 1.80 -7.56
CA GLN A 49 -18.18 1.51 -6.24
C GLN A 49 -17.59 0.10 -6.16
N ASP A 50 -18.25 -0.90 -6.72
CA ASP A 50 -17.76 -2.28 -6.79
C ASP A 50 -16.46 -2.35 -7.59
N LEU A 51 -16.39 -1.71 -8.75
CA LEU A 51 -15.18 -1.60 -9.57
C LEU A 51 -14.04 -0.88 -8.81
N PHE A 52 -14.35 0.21 -8.11
CA PHE A 52 -13.37 0.96 -7.32
C PHE A 52 -12.79 0.10 -6.19
N PHE A 53 -13.63 -0.58 -5.42
CA PHE A 53 -13.15 -1.45 -4.35
C PHE A 53 -12.48 -2.71 -4.85
N TYR A 54 -12.85 -3.23 -6.02
CA TYR A 54 -12.10 -4.30 -6.65
C TYR A 54 -10.66 -3.88 -6.95
N ILE A 55 -10.44 -2.66 -7.46
CA ILE A 55 -9.10 -2.09 -7.69
C ILE A 55 -8.36 -1.87 -6.37
N TYR A 56 -9.03 -1.30 -5.37
CA TYR A 56 -8.48 -1.05 -4.05
C TYR A 56 -7.98 -2.35 -3.39
N ASP A 57 -8.82 -3.37 -3.38
CA ASP A 57 -8.50 -4.68 -2.79
C ASP A 57 -7.41 -5.40 -3.59
N TYR A 58 -7.41 -5.29 -4.92
CA TYR A 58 -6.35 -5.84 -5.77
C TYR A 58 -4.97 -5.27 -5.42
N ILE A 59 -4.87 -3.94 -5.24
CA ILE A 59 -3.61 -3.28 -4.89
C ILE A 59 -3.12 -3.74 -3.52
N TYR A 60 -4.00 -3.81 -2.53
CA TYR A 60 -3.62 -4.31 -1.21
C TYR A 60 -3.25 -5.78 -1.21
N LYS A 61 -3.99 -6.61 -1.93
CA LYS A 61 -3.67 -8.03 -2.05
C LYS A 61 -2.29 -8.24 -2.70
N ASP A 62 -2.01 -7.55 -3.79
CA ASP A 62 -0.70 -7.59 -4.44
C ASP A 62 0.44 -7.18 -3.49
N TYR A 63 0.21 -6.17 -2.65
CA TYR A 63 1.15 -5.78 -1.61
C TYR A 63 1.30 -6.84 -0.51
N ILE A 64 0.21 -7.42 -0.03
CA ILE A 64 0.22 -8.48 0.97
C ILE A 64 0.93 -9.73 0.44
N ASP A 65 0.62 -10.16 -0.79
CA ASP A 65 1.27 -11.30 -1.45
C ASP A 65 2.80 -11.07 -1.56
N TYR A 66 3.22 -9.82 -1.86
CA TYR A 66 4.64 -9.44 -1.84
C TYR A 66 5.24 -9.54 -0.43
N MET A 67 4.57 -9.02 0.58
CA MET A 67 5.05 -9.09 1.97
C MET A 67 5.18 -10.53 2.46
N GLU A 68 4.24 -11.40 2.14
CA GLU A 68 4.29 -12.83 2.45
C GLU A 68 5.43 -13.58 1.75
N SER A 69 5.89 -13.06 0.59
CA SER A 69 7.05 -13.62 -0.12
C SER A 69 8.39 -13.34 0.55
N ILE A 70 8.44 -12.44 1.54
CA ILE A 70 9.66 -12.10 2.26
C ILE A 70 9.98 -13.21 3.26
N GLU A 71 11.17 -13.79 3.14
CA GLU A 71 11.62 -14.86 4.03
C GLU A 71 11.73 -14.40 5.49
N THR A 72 11.44 -15.32 6.41
CA THR A 72 11.61 -15.09 7.85
C THR A 72 13.07 -14.75 8.18
N MET A 73 13.29 -13.68 8.91
CA MET A 73 14.64 -13.21 9.26
C MET A 73 15.24 -14.00 10.42
N ASP A 74 16.57 -14.22 10.36
CA ASP A 74 17.31 -14.89 11.42
C ASP A 74 17.03 -14.25 12.79
N LYS A 75 16.81 -15.11 13.81
CA LYS A 75 16.51 -14.68 15.18
C LYS A 75 17.66 -13.90 15.83
N ASN A 76 18.91 -14.13 15.38
CA ASN A 76 20.10 -13.47 15.89
C ASN A 76 20.29 -12.04 15.37
N ILE A 77 19.56 -11.62 14.35
CA ILE A 77 19.60 -10.25 13.84
C ILE A 77 18.86 -9.33 14.81
N HIS A 78 19.46 -8.20 15.15
CA HIS A 78 18.83 -7.20 16.02
C HIS A 78 17.52 -6.65 15.43
N LEU A 79 16.54 -6.38 16.30
CA LEU A 79 15.23 -5.86 15.90
C LEU A 79 15.33 -4.60 15.01
N LYS A 80 16.21 -3.66 15.36
CA LYS A 80 16.44 -2.43 14.57
C LYS A 80 16.83 -2.76 13.13
N GLU A 81 17.72 -3.73 12.94
CA GLU A 81 18.20 -4.15 11.61
C GLU A 81 17.12 -4.88 10.81
N LYS A 82 16.32 -5.72 11.47
CA LYS A 82 15.15 -6.37 10.85
C LYS A 82 14.15 -5.34 10.33
N LEU A 83 13.81 -4.36 11.16
CA LEU A 83 12.88 -3.29 10.80
C LEU A 83 13.41 -2.42 9.65
N TYR A 84 14.73 -2.15 9.64
CA TYR A 84 15.39 -1.45 8.55
C TYR A 84 15.27 -2.22 7.22
N THR A 85 15.54 -3.51 7.27
CA THR A 85 15.42 -4.39 6.10
C THR A 85 13.98 -4.44 5.57
N LEU A 86 13.00 -4.55 6.48
CA LEU A 86 11.57 -4.49 6.09
C LEU A 86 11.21 -3.15 5.47
N LEU A 87 11.65 -2.03 6.03
CA LEU A 87 11.42 -0.70 5.46
C LEU A 87 11.96 -0.61 4.03
N LYS A 88 13.19 -1.10 3.79
CA LYS A 88 13.78 -1.15 2.44
C LYS A 88 12.93 -1.97 1.48
N LYS A 89 12.51 -3.16 1.86
CA LYS A 89 11.67 -4.04 1.05
C LYS A 89 10.34 -3.38 0.68
N LYS A 90 9.69 -2.71 1.63
CA LYS A 90 8.45 -1.97 1.38
C LYS A 90 8.65 -0.81 0.40
N ILE A 91 9.76 -0.07 0.54
CA ILE A 91 10.10 1.02 -0.38
C ILE A 91 10.38 0.46 -1.78
N GLU A 92 11.15 -0.63 -1.90
CA GLU A 92 11.43 -1.31 -3.17
C GLU A 92 10.13 -1.69 -3.90
N TYR A 93 9.16 -2.27 -3.17
CA TYR A 93 7.85 -2.59 -3.73
C TYR A 93 7.15 -1.37 -4.33
N TYR A 94 7.07 -0.27 -3.58
CA TYR A 94 6.37 0.94 -4.05
C TYR A 94 7.15 1.69 -5.15
N VAL A 95 8.48 1.60 -5.17
CA VAL A 95 9.31 2.18 -6.26
C VAL A 95 9.07 1.44 -7.56
N SER A 96 8.80 0.12 -7.51
CA SER A 96 8.53 -0.67 -8.72
C SER A 96 7.23 -0.26 -9.43
N ASP A 97 6.22 0.21 -8.67
CA ASP A 97 4.97 0.77 -9.21
C ASP A 97 4.41 1.85 -8.28
N ILE A 98 4.92 3.07 -8.42
CA ILE A 98 4.51 4.22 -7.62
C ILE A 98 3.02 4.59 -7.82
N SER A 99 2.39 4.15 -8.93
CA SER A 99 0.98 4.46 -9.22
C SER A 99 0.05 3.79 -8.20
N LYS A 100 0.35 2.57 -7.77
CA LYS A 100 -0.38 1.87 -6.71
C LYS A 100 -0.37 2.68 -5.42
N ARG A 101 0.82 3.17 -5.03
CA ARG A 101 0.95 3.98 -3.81
C ARG A 101 0.23 5.32 -3.91
N LYS A 102 0.33 6.02 -5.06
CA LYS A 102 -0.40 7.26 -5.31
C LYS A 102 -1.91 7.06 -5.16
N PHE A 103 -2.44 5.95 -5.70
CA PHE A 103 -3.86 5.63 -5.59
C PHE A 103 -4.29 5.43 -4.13
N ILE A 104 -3.57 4.61 -3.38
CA ILE A 104 -3.85 4.35 -1.97
C ILE A 104 -3.74 5.63 -1.13
N LEU A 105 -2.68 6.43 -1.33
CA LEU A 105 -2.49 7.69 -0.63
C LEU A 105 -3.65 8.67 -0.91
N ARG A 106 -4.07 8.78 -2.16
CA ARG A 106 -5.23 9.60 -2.54
C ARG A 106 -6.50 9.15 -1.80
N CYS A 107 -6.76 7.83 -1.75
CA CYS A 107 -7.92 7.28 -1.05
C CYS A 107 -7.94 7.63 0.45
N HIS A 108 -6.76 7.69 1.09
CA HIS A 108 -6.67 7.94 2.53
C HIS A 108 -6.64 9.43 2.87
N MET A 109 -5.96 10.26 2.10
CA MET A 109 -5.85 11.68 2.37
C MET A 109 -7.10 12.47 1.94
N PHE A 110 -7.74 12.02 0.87
CA PHE A 110 -8.90 12.66 0.27
C PHE A 110 -9.99 11.61 -0.04
N PRO A 111 -10.50 10.90 1.00
CA PRO A 111 -11.49 9.87 0.78
C PRO A 111 -12.79 10.49 0.24
N PRO A 112 -13.37 9.95 -0.84
CA PRO A 112 -14.68 10.38 -1.32
C PRO A 112 -15.73 10.22 -0.22
N GLU A 113 -16.56 11.23 0.00
CA GLU A 113 -17.49 11.29 1.14
C GLU A 113 -18.41 10.05 1.20
N GLU A 114 -18.95 9.67 0.05
CA GLU A 114 -19.87 8.53 -0.12
C GLU A 114 -19.29 7.19 0.39
N ILE A 115 -17.98 6.97 0.21
CA ILE A 115 -17.31 5.69 0.49
C ILE A 115 -16.23 5.78 1.58
N ALA A 116 -16.09 6.94 2.22
CA ALA A 116 -15.02 7.21 3.19
C ALA A 116 -15.00 6.22 4.37
N ASN A 117 -16.17 5.83 4.88
CA ASN A 117 -16.27 4.88 5.98
C ASN A 117 -15.76 3.49 5.56
N VAL A 118 -16.12 3.03 4.37
CA VAL A 118 -15.68 1.73 3.85
C VAL A 118 -14.16 1.73 3.63
N ILE A 119 -13.59 2.82 3.10
CA ILE A 119 -12.14 2.98 2.95
C ILE A 119 -11.44 2.87 4.31
N ARG A 120 -11.95 3.56 5.35
CA ARG A 120 -11.37 3.51 6.70
C ARG A 120 -11.36 2.11 7.30
N GLU A 121 -12.48 1.37 7.17
CA GLU A 121 -12.57 0.00 7.70
C GLU A 121 -11.66 -0.96 6.93
N LYS A 122 -11.61 -0.87 5.60
CA LYS A 122 -10.69 -1.66 4.79
C LYS A 122 -9.22 -1.35 5.13
N TYR A 123 -8.87 -0.10 5.35
CA TYR A 123 -7.52 0.29 5.77
C TYR A 123 -7.12 -0.34 7.11
N LYS A 124 -8.01 -0.27 8.11
CA LYS A 124 -7.76 -0.92 9.41
C LYS A 124 -7.53 -2.42 9.26
N PHE A 125 -8.35 -3.09 8.44
CA PHE A 125 -8.20 -4.50 8.15
C PHE A 125 -6.82 -4.81 7.54
N TYR A 126 -6.42 -4.11 6.48
CA TYR A 126 -5.14 -4.36 5.80
C TYR A 126 -3.92 -4.01 6.67
N ILE A 127 -3.98 -2.98 7.50
CA ILE A 127 -2.91 -2.68 8.46
C ILE A 127 -2.78 -3.79 9.51
N ALA A 128 -3.89 -4.38 9.95
CA ALA A 128 -3.84 -5.50 10.90
C ALA A 128 -3.19 -6.75 10.26
N GLU A 129 -3.54 -7.07 8.99
CA GLU A 129 -2.90 -8.17 8.25
C GLU A 129 -1.41 -7.90 8.01
N GLU A 130 -1.05 -6.69 7.58
CA GLU A 130 0.36 -6.28 7.41
C GLU A 130 1.17 -6.45 8.70
N ASN A 131 0.64 -5.97 9.83
CA ASN A 131 1.32 -6.10 11.13
C ASN A 131 1.55 -7.56 11.52
N LYS A 132 0.58 -8.44 11.26
CA LYS A 132 0.71 -9.88 11.50
C LYS A 132 1.85 -10.47 10.67
N ILE A 133 1.89 -10.18 9.37
CA ILE A 133 2.95 -10.65 8.47
C ILE A 133 4.32 -10.12 8.92
N ILE A 134 4.42 -8.85 9.31
CA ILE A 134 5.66 -8.27 9.81
C ILE A 134 6.17 -9.03 11.03
N LEU A 135 5.28 -9.37 11.97
CA LEU A 135 5.65 -10.14 13.15
C LEU A 135 6.16 -11.55 12.81
N ASP A 136 5.53 -12.21 11.83
CA ASP A 136 5.93 -13.53 11.35
C ASP A 136 7.31 -13.47 10.65
N ILE A 137 7.54 -12.49 9.76
CA ILE A 137 8.84 -12.26 9.10
C ILE A 137 9.95 -12.00 10.13
N MET A 138 9.67 -11.25 11.18
CA MET A 138 10.63 -10.99 12.24
C MET A 138 10.98 -12.24 13.08
N GLY A 139 10.38 -13.39 12.73
CA GLY A 139 10.68 -14.67 13.38
C GLY A 139 9.96 -14.84 14.69
N ASN A 140 8.76 -14.24 14.80
CA ASN A 140 7.88 -14.30 15.97
C ASN A 140 8.74 -14.41 17.24
N PRO A 141 9.36 -13.31 17.71
CA PRO A 141 10.20 -13.37 18.88
C PRO A 141 9.33 -14.02 19.93
N GLN A 142 9.74 -15.14 20.51
CA GLN A 142 9.07 -15.64 21.72
C GLN A 142 9.22 -14.50 22.73
N TYR A 143 8.19 -13.66 22.79
CA TYR A 143 8.13 -12.43 23.58
C TYR A 143 8.08 -12.74 25.08
N ASN A 144 9.08 -13.45 25.58
CA ASN A 144 9.38 -13.47 27.01
C ASN A 144 10.07 -12.19 27.48
N ASP A 145 10.50 -11.34 26.53
CA ASP A 145 11.02 -10.02 26.86
C ASP A 145 9.87 -9.00 26.82
N LYS A 146 9.34 -8.71 28.02
CA LYS A 146 8.28 -7.70 28.23
C LYS A 146 8.67 -6.31 27.67
N PHE A 147 9.96 -6.02 27.54
CA PHE A 147 10.48 -4.77 27.00
C PHE A 147 10.25 -4.69 25.50
N ILE A 148 10.55 -5.77 24.77
CA ILE A 148 10.35 -5.84 23.31
C ILE A 148 8.85 -5.78 22.99
N THR A 149 8.01 -6.54 23.69
CA THR A 149 6.55 -6.55 23.44
C THR A 149 5.90 -5.19 23.69
N LYS A 150 6.35 -4.47 24.71
CA LYS A 150 5.84 -3.14 25.05
C LYS A 150 6.25 -2.08 24.01
N ASN A 151 7.41 -2.25 23.40
CA ASN A 151 7.99 -1.24 22.50
C ASN A 151 7.76 -1.54 21.02
N ILE A 152 7.46 -2.79 20.61
CA ILE A 152 7.35 -3.14 19.19
C ILE A 152 6.28 -2.32 18.46
N ASN A 153 5.14 -2.08 19.08
CA ASN A 153 4.09 -1.25 18.48
C ASN A 153 4.58 0.18 18.25
N SER A 154 5.39 0.72 19.16
CA SER A 154 6.01 2.04 18.98
C SER A 154 6.96 2.05 17.79
N TYR A 155 7.78 1.00 17.64
CA TYR A 155 8.68 0.85 16.50
C TYR A 155 7.92 0.71 15.19
N LEU A 156 6.88 -0.13 15.12
CA LEU A 156 6.06 -0.30 13.93
C LEU A 156 5.39 1.01 13.50
N ILE A 157 4.86 1.78 14.46
CA ILE A 157 4.28 3.10 14.20
C ILE A 157 5.33 4.07 13.63
N LYS A 158 6.56 4.07 14.18
CA LYS A 158 7.64 4.94 13.70
C LYS A 158 8.11 4.54 12.31
N CYS A 159 8.30 3.24 12.06
CA CYS A 159 8.63 2.71 10.73
C CYS A 159 7.57 3.10 9.71
N LYS A 160 6.28 3.00 10.07
CA LYS A 160 5.18 3.40 9.20
C LYS A 160 5.21 4.89 8.87
N LYS A 161 5.46 5.75 9.85
CA LYS A 161 5.59 7.20 9.63
C LYS A 161 6.78 7.54 8.74
N LEU A 162 7.92 6.87 8.92
CA LEU A 162 9.08 7.06 8.07
C LEU A 162 8.82 6.60 6.63
N GLU A 163 8.18 5.44 6.46
CA GLU A 163 7.72 4.95 5.17
C GLU A 163 6.80 5.97 4.49
N ASP A 164 5.76 6.44 5.18
CA ASP A 164 4.81 7.41 4.63
C ASP A 164 5.51 8.71 4.23
N TYR A 165 6.47 9.21 5.03
CA TYR A 165 7.27 10.38 4.71
C TYR A 165 8.12 10.16 3.44
N LEU A 166 8.85 9.05 3.37
CA LEU A 166 9.70 8.73 2.21
C LEU A 166 8.88 8.63 0.92
N LEU A 167 7.73 7.96 0.99
CA LEU A 167 6.85 7.79 -0.15
C LEU A 167 6.16 9.11 -0.54
N TYR A 168 5.83 9.97 0.42
CA TYR A 168 5.34 11.31 0.16
C TYR A 168 6.39 12.15 -0.60
N GLU A 169 7.64 12.15 -0.14
CA GLU A 169 8.74 12.86 -0.81
C GLU A 169 8.96 12.37 -2.24
N MET A 170 8.88 11.06 -2.47
CA MET A 170 8.97 10.49 -3.84
C MET A 170 7.89 11.04 -4.76
N ILE A 171 6.67 11.18 -4.25
CA ILE A 171 5.51 11.58 -5.05
C ILE A 171 5.53 13.09 -5.34
N THR A 172 5.90 13.90 -4.35
CA THR A 172 5.77 15.37 -4.40
C THR A 172 7.02 16.08 -4.89
N SER A 173 8.20 15.61 -4.47
CA SER A 173 9.47 16.28 -4.72
C SER A 173 10.26 15.62 -5.85
N ASN A 174 9.72 14.56 -6.47
CA ASN A 174 10.38 13.76 -7.49
C ASN A 174 11.81 13.29 -7.10
N ILE A 175 12.03 13.14 -5.79
CA ILE A 175 13.32 12.69 -5.25
C ILE A 175 13.47 11.20 -5.49
N ARG A 176 14.57 10.80 -6.11
CA ARG A 176 14.96 9.38 -6.17
C ARG A 176 15.42 8.94 -4.78
N ILE A 177 14.60 8.11 -4.14
CA ILE A 177 14.98 7.47 -2.88
C ILE A 177 16.03 6.41 -3.20
N ASN A 178 17.20 6.56 -2.61
CA ASN A 178 18.30 5.60 -2.67
C ASN A 178 18.69 5.18 -1.25
N ASP A 179 19.51 4.14 -1.13
CA ASP A 179 19.95 3.59 0.15
C ASP A 179 20.54 4.64 1.09
N LYS A 180 21.26 5.64 0.55
CA LYS A 180 21.86 6.70 1.36
C LYS A 180 20.81 7.61 2.00
N VAL A 181 19.74 7.93 1.28
CA VAL A 181 18.63 8.74 1.82
C VAL A 181 17.87 7.95 2.87
N VAL A 182 17.55 6.68 2.59
CA VAL A 182 16.84 5.80 3.53
C VAL A 182 17.66 5.62 4.82
N SER A 183 18.96 5.29 4.70
CA SER A 183 19.85 5.10 5.85
C SER A 183 19.95 6.37 6.73
N LYS A 184 20.19 7.53 6.11
CA LYS A 184 20.29 8.79 6.86
C LYS A 184 19.01 9.14 7.62
N LEU A 185 17.87 8.98 6.99
CA LEU A 185 16.58 9.25 7.64
C LEU A 185 16.26 8.21 8.71
N TRP A 186 16.61 6.94 8.46
CA TRP A 186 16.49 5.89 9.44
C TRP A 186 17.28 6.22 10.73
N ASP A 187 18.53 6.61 10.61
CA ASP A 187 19.37 6.96 11.75
C ASP A 187 18.76 8.15 12.54
N ILE A 188 18.33 9.21 11.86
CA ILE A 188 17.66 10.34 12.51
C ILE A 188 16.40 9.89 13.25
N PHE A 189 15.56 9.06 12.65
CA PHE A 189 14.31 8.58 13.26
C PHE A 189 14.54 7.65 14.46
N PHE A 190 15.66 6.92 14.48
CA PHE A 190 15.98 5.98 15.54
C PHE A 190 16.97 6.51 16.59
N GLU A 191 17.73 7.57 16.30
CA GLU A 191 18.54 8.29 17.30
C GLU A 191 17.70 9.13 18.26
N LEU A 192 16.51 9.53 17.84
CA LEU A 192 15.53 10.26 18.66
C LEU A 192 14.71 9.35 19.60
N MET A 193 15.14 8.09 19.80
CA MET A 193 14.53 7.08 20.67
C MET A 193 15.35 6.82 21.92
#